data_be178f87f697aa57427a08fe107e3e7d
#
_entry.id   be178f87f697aa57427a08fe107e3e7d
#
_cell.length_a   1.000
_cell.length_b   1.000
_cell.length_c   1.000
_cell.angle_alpha   90.00
_cell.angle_beta   90.00
_cell.angle_gamma   90.00
#
_symmetry.space_group_name_H-M   'P 1'
#
loop_
_entity.id
_entity.type
_entity.pdbx_description
1 polymer ?
#
loop_
_entity_poly.entity_id
_entity_poly.type
_entity_poly.pdbx_seq_one_letter_code
_entity_poly.pdbx_strand_id
1 'polypeptide(L)'
;MRWKNKGHEYDEVYRCISAKKGFYLFGCGDYGKQFLKSFQKDVPVIGYIDNNPAKQRELICGKKCIGLNNLILKEDEGIILTISQIDRTGAIEQLEQQGYQKDIDFFLIEEFISVFYLYRYDKVYFLSVSFLPSTVCNLKCRYCLNFNPFAKEFYVRDWEALKADVDLFFANVDYIMLFHVSGGEPMLYRYTADLIEYIDKNYRDRIGTLRTVTN
;
A
#
# COMPACT_ATOMS: atom_id res chain seq x y z
N MET A 1 -15.10 -15.24 -4.24
CA MET A 1 -14.27 -16.46 -4.44
C MET A 1 -13.09 -16.31 -3.50
N ARG A 2 -13.09 -17.04 -2.40
CA ARG A 2 -11.90 -17.05 -1.54
C ARG A 2 -10.85 -17.93 -2.18
N TRP A 3 -9.59 -17.57 -2.00
CA TRP A 3 -8.46 -18.33 -2.50
C TRP A 3 -8.43 -19.70 -1.82
N LYS A 4 -8.88 -20.74 -2.52
CA LYS A 4 -8.87 -22.14 -2.01
C LYS A 4 -7.46 -22.71 -1.97
N ASN A 5 -6.55 -22.17 -2.76
CA ASN A 5 -5.15 -22.55 -2.80
C ASN A 5 -4.29 -21.29 -2.94
N LYS A 6 -3.63 -20.92 -1.86
CA LYS A 6 -2.72 -19.76 -1.82
C LYS A 6 -1.32 -20.06 -2.38
N GLY A 7 -1.07 -21.33 -2.76
CA GLY A 7 0.27 -21.79 -3.11
C GLY A 7 1.20 -21.90 -1.91
N HIS A 8 2.47 -22.16 -2.18
CA HIS A 8 3.53 -22.33 -1.18
C HIS A 8 4.71 -21.36 -1.39
N GLU A 9 4.61 -20.44 -2.34
CA GLU A 9 5.68 -19.54 -2.75
C GLU A 9 6.14 -18.60 -1.63
N TYR A 10 5.23 -18.26 -0.71
CA TYR A 10 5.49 -17.35 0.42
C TYR A 10 5.53 -18.03 1.78
N ASP A 11 5.59 -19.35 1.86
CA ASP A 11 5.63 -20.08 3.14
C ASP A 11 6.84 -19.68 3.97
N GLU A 12 8.03 -19.56 3.34
CA GLU A 12 9.26 -19.15 4.00
C GLU A 12 9.19 -17.68 4.48
N VAL A 13 8.70 -16.79 3.62
CA VAL A 13 8.53 -15.36 3.96
C VAL A 13 7.59 -15.21 5.15
N TYR A 14 6.44 -15.92 5.14
CA TYR A 14 5.51 -15.88 6.26
C TYR A 14 6.12 -16.47 7.54
N ARG A 15 6.91 -17.52 7.45
CA ARG A 15 7.63 -18.08 8.60
C ARG A 15 8.55 -17.03 9.22
N CYS A 16 9.32 -16.29 8.42
CA CYS A 16 10.16 -15.19 8.89
C CYS A 16 9.33 -14.07 9.51
N ILE A 17 8.24 -13.63 8.86
CA ILE A 17 7.33 -12.62 9.41
C ILE A 17 6.75 -13.05 10.75
N SER A 18 6.26 -14.29 10.85
CA SER A 18 5.59 -14.81 12.05
C SER A 18 6.52 -15.03 13.25
N ALA A 19 7.82 -15.18 13.01
CA ALA A 19 8.84 -15.27 14.05
C ALA A 19 9.15 -13.92 14.71
N LYS A 20 8.79 -12.80 14.07
CA LYS A 20 9.08 -11.45 14.60
C LYS A 20 8.03 -11.01 15.61
N LYS A 21 8.48 -10.47 16.74
CA LYS A 21 7.62 -9.91 17.79
C LYS A 21 7.27 -8.43 17.59
N GLY A 22 8.01 -7.74 16.72
CA GLY A 22 7.75 -6.36 16.41
C GLY A 22 8.52 -5.86 15.19
N PHE A 23 8.08 -4.73 14.66
CA PHE A 23 8.62 -4.20 13.41
C PHE A 23 8.95 -2.72 13.53
N TYR A 24 10.06 -2.32 12.94
CA TYR A 24 10.34 -0.93 12.61
C TYR A 24 9.77 -0.60 11.22
N LEU A 25 9.24 0.60 11.06
CA LEU A 25 8.79 1.10 9.75
C LEU A 25 9.87 1.98 9.16
N PHE A 26 10.53 1.54 8.09
CA PHE A 26 11.52 2.35 7.39
C PHE A 26 10.85 3.27 6.39
N GLY A 27 10.82 4.54 6.68
CA GLY A 27 10.09 5.61 6.01
C GLY A 27 8.90 6.09 6.83
N CYS A 28 9.00 7.27 7.43
CA CYS A 28 7.94 7.88 8.24
C CYS A 28 7.09 8.88 7.43
N GLY A 29 7.05 8.73 6.10
CA GLY A 29 6.15 9.44 5.20
C GLY A 29 4.71 8.92 5.27
N ASP A 30 3.91 9.20 4.23
CA ASP A 30 2.49 8.86 4.20
C ASP A 30 2.24 7.36 4.29
N TYR A 31 3.04 6.54 3.61
CA TYR A 31 2.92 5.08 3.69
C TYR A 31 3.13 4.55 5.10
N GLY A 32 4.20 5.01 5.78
CA GLY A 32 4.49 4.57 7.15
C GLY A 32 3.43 5.00 8.15
N LYS A 33 2.95 6.24 8.06
CA LYS A 33 1.86 6.75 8.91
C LYS A 33 0.54 6.02 8.66
N GLN A 34 0.21 5.79 7.40
CA GLN A 34 -1.00 5.07 7.02
C GLN A 34 -0.93 3.59 7.43
N PHE A 35 0.25 2.96 7.29
CA PHE A 35 0.47 1.60 7.78
C PHE A 35 0.20 1.50 9.28
N LEU A 36 0.82 2.37 10.07
CA LEU A 36 0.58 2.38 11.51
C LEU A 36 -0.90 2.55 11.84
N LYS A 37 -1.57 3.54 11.22
CA LYS A 37 -3.00 3.79 11.41
C LYS A 37 -3.86 2.56 11.11
N SER A 38 -3.57 1.85 10.01
CA SER A 38 -4.38 0.73 9.53
C SER A 38 -4.10 -0.58 10.28
N PHE A 39 -2.85 -0.84 10.66
CA PHE A 39 -2.41 -2.18 11.04
C PHE A 39 -1.82 -2.34 12.43
N GLN A 40 -1.67 -1.27 13.23
CA GLN A 40 -1.05 -1.34 14.55
C GLN A 40 -1.77 -2.27 15.57
N LYS A 41 -3.01 -2.65 15.30
CA LYS A 41 -3.76 -3.61 16.14
C LYS A 41 -3.27 -5.04 15.95
N ASP A 42 -2.82 -5.36 14.74
CA ASP A 42 -2.41 -6.72 14.35
C ASP A 42 -0.90 -6.86 14.25
N VAL A 43 -0.20 -5.74 13.91
CA VAL A 43 1.24 -5.69 13.68
C VAL A 43 1.87 -4.79 14.76
N PRO A 44 2.64 -5.36 15.70
CA PRO A 44 3.34 -4.57 16.72
C PRO A 44 4.42 -3.68 16.08
N VAL A 45 4.19 -2.38 16.03
CA VAL A 45 5.15 -1.40 15.51
C VAL A 45 5.98 -0.84 16.67
N ILE A 46 7.31 -1.01 16.61
CA ILE A 46 8.28 -0.56 17.61
C ILE A 46 8.56 0.94 17.45
N GLY A 47 8.86 1.36 16.22
CA GLY A 47 9.23 2.73 15.90
C GLY A 47 9.40 2.95 14.41
N TYR A 48 9.95 4.09 14.06
CA TYR A 48 10.29 4.44 12.69
C TYR A 48 11.80 4.48 12.48
N ILE A 49 12.22 4.23 11.26
CA ILE A 49 13.55 4.52 10.73
C ILE A 49 13.38 5.56 9.63
N ASP A 50 14.16 6.62 9.64
CA ASP A 50 14.18 7.61 8.56
C ASP A 50 15.56 8.25 8.45
N ASN A 51 16.03 8.46 7.22
CA ASN A 51 17.33 9.05 6.96
C ASN A 51 17.35 10.58 7.18
N ASN A 52 16.18 11.22 7.28
CA ASN A 52 16.10 12.66 7.53
C ASN A 52 16.35 12.97 9.02
N PRO A 53 17.47 13.65 9.38
CA PRO A 53 17.80 13.94 10.77
C PRO A 53 16.75 14.78 11.52
N ALA A 54 15.98 15.60 10.80
CA ALA A 54 14.92 16.41 11.41
C ALA A 54 13.82 15.52 11.99
N LYS A 55 13.46 14.44 11.29
CA LYS A 55 12.43 13.48 11.73
C LYS A 55 12.88 12.62 12.92
N GLN A 56 14.19 12.39 13.06
CA GLN A 56 14.76 11.58 14.15
C GLN A 56 14.66 12.26 15.54
N ARG A 57 14.30 13.54 15.57
CA ARG A 57 14.14 14.31 16.82
C ARG A 57 12.70 14.36 17.32
N GLU A 58 11.79 13.82 16.58
CA GLU A 58 10.34 13.92 16.83
C GLU A 58 9.70 12.57 17.11
N LEU A 59 8.58 12.61 17.82
CA LEU A 59 7.66 11.47 17.88
C LEU A 59 6.71 11.54 16.70
N ILE A 60 6.74 10.52 15.86
CA ILE A 60 5.87 10.44 14.68
C ILE A 60 4.72 9.49 15.01
N CYS A 61 3.51 10.02 15.05
CA CYS A 61 2.33 9.27 15.49
C CYS A 61 2.55 8.54 16.85
N GLY A 62 3.26 9.21 17.78
CA GLY A 62 3.55 8.67 19.10
C GLY A 62 4.71 7.64 19.16
N LYS A 63 5.37 7.37 18.05
CA LYS A 63 6.51 6.43 17.96
C LYS A 63 7.82 7.18 17.76
N LYS A 64 8.90 6.68 18.36
CA LYS A 64 10.24 7.21 18.13
C LYS A 64 10.68 6.97 16.69
N CYS A 65 11.43 7.93 16.14
CA CYS A 65 12.11 7.80 14.87
C CYS A 65 13.63 7.81 15.11
N ILE A 66 14.34 6.88 14.50
CA ILE A 66 15.80 6.76 14.58
C ILE A 66 16.43 6.77 13.19
N GLY A 67 17.71 7.10 13.11
CA GLY A 67 18.48 6.90 11.86
C GLY A 67 18.85 5.42 11.69
N LEU A 68 18.97 4.98 10.44
CA LEU A 68 19.34 3.58 10.15
C LEU A 68 20.67 3.19 10.81
N ASN A 69 21.64 4.10 10.85
CA ASN A 69 22.95 3.86 11.50
C ASN A 69 22.88 3.66 13.02
N ASN A 70 21.76 4.03 13.65
CA ASN A 70 21.53 3.86 15.08
C ASN A 70 20.63 2.64 15.38
N LEU A 71 20.23 1.90 14.35
CA LEU A 71 19.41 0.71 14.51
C LEU A 71 20.27 -0.45 15.02
N ILE A 72 19.81 -1.08 16.08
CA ILE A 72 20.29 -2.38 16.55
C ILE A 72 19.09 -3.31 16.51
N LEU A 73 18.96 -4.05 15.39
CA LEU A 73 17.86 -4.97 15.18
C LEU A 73 18.11 -6.26 15.96
N LYS A 74 17.13 -6.67 16.78
CA LYS A 74 17.19 -7.97 17.46
C LYS A 74 16.70 -9.07 16.53
N GLU A 75 17.04 -10.31 16.86
CA GLU A 75 16.67 -11.49 16.07
C GLU A 75 15.14 -11.63 15.90
N ASP A 76 14.39 -11.27 16.94
CA ASP A 76 12.93 -11.31 16.94
C ASP A 76 12.25 -9.98 16.51
N GLU A 77 13.02 -9.06 15.93
CA GLU A 77 12.52 -7.81 15.34
C GLU A 77 12.70 -7.84 13.82
N GLY A 78 11.87 -7.08 13.08
CA GLY A 78 11.95 -6.95 11.64
C GLY A 78 11.77 -5.50 11.19
N ILE A 79 11.98 -5.26 9.90
CA ILE A 79 11.79 -3.96 9.27
C ILE A 79 10.74 -4.09 8.16
N ILE A 80 9.77 -3.19 8.12
CA ILE A 80 8.85 -3.04 7.00
C ILE A 80 9.25 -1.78 6.24
N LEU A 81 9.62 -1.93 4.97
CA LEU A 81 10.03 -0.82 4.13
C LEU A 81 8.79 -0.08 3.61
N THR A 82 8.48 1.06 4.21
CA THR A 82 7.31 1.89 3.94
C THR A 82 7.65 3.11 3.07
N ILE A 83 8.47 2.89 2.06
CA ILE A 83 8.90 3.88 1.07
C ILE A 83 8.26 3.53 -0.28
N SER A 84 7.95 4.54 -1.10
CA SER A 84 7.35 4.33 -2.41
C SER A 84 8.23 3.47 -3.32
N GLN A 85 7.63 2.78 -4.28
CA GLN A 85 8.37 1.93 -5.22
C GLN A 85 9.45 2.69 -6.00
N ILE A 86 9.23 3.97 -6.26
CA ILE A 86 10.14 4.82 -7.04
C ILE A 86 11.40 5.14 -6.23
N ASP A 87 11.26 5.34 -4.91
CA ASP A 87 12.31 5.90 -4.06
C ASP A 87 13.03 4.84 -3.19
N ARG A 88 12.59 3.59 -3.23
CA ARG A 88 13.04 2.56 -2.28
C ARG A 88 14.35 1.89 -2.58
N THR A 89 14.85 1.97 -3.82
CA THR A 89 16.09 1.27 -4.24
C THR A 89 17.26 1.61 -3.32
N GLY A 90 17.50 2.91 -3.09
CA GLY A 90 18.58 3.33 -2.20
C GLY A 90 18.38 2.91 -0.73
N ALA A 91 17.15 2.75 -0.27
CA ALA A 91 16.89 2.25 1.09
C ALA A 91 17.13 0.74 1.21
N ILE A 92 16.82 -0.03 0.17
CA ILE A 92 17.16 -1.46 0.08
C ILE A 92 18.66 -1.64 0.11
N GLU A 93 19.40 -0.93 -0.74
CA GLU A 93 20.86 -0.98 -0.78
C GLU A 93 21.50 -0.66 0.58
N GLN A 94 20.96 0.33 1.31
CA GLN A 94 21.45 0.67 2.65
C GLN A 94 21.21 -0.45 3.66
N LEU A 95 20.07 -1.12 3.60
CA LEU A 95 19.77 -2.26 4.47
C LEU A 95 20.71 -3.43 4.19
N GLU A 96 20.90 -3.76 2.91
CA GLU A 96 21.79 -4.84 2.48
C GLU A 96 23.27 -4.56 2.83
N GLN A 97 23.73 -3.30 2.72
CA GLN A 97 25.07 -2.90 3.14
C GLN A 97 25.30 -3.05 4.65
N GLN A 98 24.23 -2.97 5.46
CA GLN A 98 24.29 -3.25 6.89
C GLN A 98 24.13 -4.75 7.22
N GLY A 99 24.02 -5.60 6.21
CA GLY A 99 23.92 -7.05 6.37
C GLY A 99 22.50 -7.57 6.56
N TYR A 100 21.47 -6.72 6.49
CA TYR A 100 20.08 -7.16 6.56
C TYR A 100 19.63 -7.80 5.23
N GLN A 101 18.89 -8.89 5.34
CA GLN A 101 18.44 -9.68 4.18
C GLN A 101 16.95 -9.47 3.93
N LYS A 102 16.61 -9.23 2.63
CA LYS A 102 15.20 -9.17 2.20
C LYS A 102 14.50 -10.51 2.50
N ASP A 103 13.24 -10.43 2.91
CA ASP A 103 12.37 -11.54 3.26
C ASP A 103 12.77 -12.33 4.51
N ILE A 104 13.83 -11.90 5.20
CA ILE A 104 14.27 -12.43 6.49
C ILE A 104 14.24 -11.35 7.57
N ASP A 105 14.96 -10.25 7.36
CA ASP A 105 15.11 -9.14 8.29
C ASP A 105 14.23 -7.96 7.88
N PHE A 106 14.07 -7.73 6.58
CA PHE A 106 13.20 -6.67 6.09
C PHE A 106 12.27 -7.14 4.96
N PHE A 107 11.10 -6.50 4.91
CA PHE A 107 10.00 -6.84 4.02
C PHE A 107 9.49 -5.61 3.29
N LEU A 108 9.12 -5.76 2.02
CA LEU A 108 8.44 -4.70 1.28
C LEU A 108 6.98 -4.58 1.79
N ILE A 109 6.50 -3.37 1.96
CA ILE A 109 5.18 -3.11 2.53
C ILE A 109 4.04 -3.84 1.81
N GLU A 110 4.05 -3.89 0.48
CA GLU A 110 3.02 -4.55 -0.32
C GLU A 110 3.03 -6.07 -0.14
N GLU A 111 4.23 -6.67 -0.14
CA GLU A 111 4.40 -8.11 0.09
C GLU A 111 4.02 -8.47 1.54
N PHE A 112 4.50 -7.67 2.50
CA PHE A 112 4.18 -7.89 3.91
C PHE A 112 2.68 -7.90 4.17
N ILE A 113 1.95 -6.88 3.71
CA ILE A 113 0.50 -6.78 3.92
C ILE A 113 -0.21 -8.00 3.33
N SER A 114 0.09 -8.33 2.07
CA SER A 114 -0.58 -9.43 1.37
C SER A 114 -0.28 -10.78 2.01
N VAL A 115 0.98 -11.06 2.30
CA VAL A 115 1.40 -12.34 2.88
C VAL A 115 0.89 -12.49 4.32
N PHE A 116 1.08 -11.46 5.16
CA PHE A 116 0.68 -11.51 6.57
C PHE A 116 -0.81 -11.80 6.74
N TYR A 117 -1.67 -11.05 6.04
CA TYR A 117 -3.11 -11.20 6.19
C TYR A 117 -3.67 -12.46 5.53
N LEU A 118 -3.12 -12.85 4.37
CA LEU A 118 -3.54 -14.07 3.70
C LEU A 118 -3.22 -15.32 4.54
N TYR A 119 -2.00 -15.40 5.07
CA TYR A 119 -1.57 -16.60 5.81
C TYR A 119 -2.14 -16.67 7.22
N ARG A 120 -2.24 -15.53 7.91
CA ARG A 120 -2.69 -15.49 9.30
C ARG A 120 -4.20 -15.54 9.45
N TYR A 121 -4.94 -14.90 8.53
CA TYR A 121 -6.38 -14.66 8.69
C TYR A 121 -7.23 -15.14 7.51
N ASP A 122 -6.63 -15.71 6.48
CA ASP A 122 -7.30 -16.03 5.19
C ASP A 122 -8.01 -14.81 4.58
N LYS A 123 -7.33 -13.65 4.63
CA LYS A 123 -7.83 -12.36 4.19
C LYS A 123 -6.99 -11.80 3.05
N VAL A 124 -7.66 -11.27 2.04
CA VAL A 124 -7.02 -10.63 0.87
C VAL A 124 -6.89 -9.14 1.12
N TYR A 125 -5.66 -8.70 1.35
CA TYR A 125 -5.32 -7.31 1.61
C TYR A 125 -4.36 -6.76 0.56
N PHE A 126 -4.59 -5.53 0.12
CA PHE A 126 -3.70 -4.83 -0.80
C PHE A 126 -3.20 -3.51 -0.23
N LEU A 127 -1.97 -3.15 -0.59
CA LEU A 127 -1.40 -1.83 -0.30
C LEU A 127 -2.16 -0.74 -1.04
N SER A 128 -2.34 -0.89 -2.35
CA SER A 128 -2.93 0.14 -3.21
C SER A 128 -3.67 -0.48 -4.38
N VAL A 129 -4.81 0.09 -4.70
CA VAL A 129 -5.61 -0.26 -5.88
C VAL A 129 -6.11 1.02 -6.54
N SER A 130 -6.14 1.03 -7.87
CA SER A 130 -6.72 2.12 -8.65
C SER A 130 -7.86 1.60 -9.52
N PHE A 131 -9.02 2.21 -9.37
CA PHE A 131 -10.15 2.05 -10.30
C PHE A 131 -10.13 3.15 -11.35
N LEU A 132 -10.19 2.76 -12.61
CA LEU A 132 -10.12 3.65 -13.76
C LEU A 132 -11.45 3.64 -14.53
N PRO A 133 -12.44 4.47 -14.13
CA PRO A 133 -13.75 4.48 -14.78
C PRO A 133 -13.70 5.02 -16.21
N SER A 134 -12.68 5.81 -16.54
CA SER A 134 -12.49 6.40 -17.86
C SER A 134 -11.02 6.68 -18.15
N THR A 135 -10.63 6.57 -19.41
CA THR A 135 -9.31 7.00 -19.89
C THR A 135 -9.36 8.37 -20.59
N VAL A 136 -10.51 9.03 -20.65
CA VAL A 136 -10.64 10.38 -21.20
C VAL A 136 -9.83 11.37 -20.37
N CYS A 137 -9.01 12.18 -21.04
CA CYS A 137 -8.15 13.17 -20.40
C CYS A 137 -8.00 14.42 -21.29
N ASN A 138 -8.02 15.58 -20.70
CA ASN A 138 -7.78 16.86 -21.37
C ASN A 138 -6.30 17.29 -21.35
N LEU A 139 -5.43 16.52 -20.71
CA LEU A 139 -3.99 16.77 -20.65
C LEU A 139 -3.18 15.84 -21.54
N LYS A 140 -1.97 16.28 -21.87
CA LYS A 140 -0.95 15.54 -22.63
C LYS A 140 0.36 15.47 -21.83
N CYS A 141 0.29 14.94 -20.61
CA CYS A 141 1.45 14.84 -19.73
C CYS A 141 2.55 13.98 -20.33
N ARG A 142 3.79 14.49 -20.33
CA ARG A 142 4.96 13.78 -20.90
C ARG A 142 5.20 12.41 -20.24
N TYR A 143 4.92 12.29 -18.96
CA TYR A 143 5.14 11.08 -18.15
C TYR A 143 3.80 10.53 -17.62
N CYS A 144 2.82 10.42 -18.49
CA CYS A 144 1.52 9.87 -18.13
C CYS A 144 1.64 8.37 -17.85
N LEU A 145 1.34 7.94 -16.62
CA LEU A 145 1.37 6.52 -16.23
C LEU A 145 0.34 5.67 -16.98
N ASN A 146 -0.76 6.27 -17.41
CA ASN A 146 -1.83 5.61 -18.16
C ASN A 146 -1.63 5.68 -19.68
N PHE A 147 -0.54 6.30 -20.16
CA PHE A 147 -0.22 6.49 -21.58
C PHE A 147 -1.33 7.17 -22.39
N ASN A 148 -2.22 7.93 -21.77
CA ASN A 148 -3.35 8.60 -22.42
C ASN A 148 -2.99 9.47 -23.63
N PRO A 149 -1.86 10.22 -23.65
CA PRO A 149 -1.47 11.00 -24.84
C PRO A 149 -1.24 10.16 -26.10
N PHE A 150 -1.03 8.87 -25.93
CA PHE A 150 -0.77 7.91 -27.03
C PHE A 150 -1.98 7.01 -27.33
N ALA A 151 -3.07 7.15 -26.56
CA ALA A 151 -4.28 6.35 -26.76
C ALA A 151 -4.96 6.75 -28.07
N LYS A 152 -5.31 5.76 -28.90
CA LYS A 152 -6.09 5.95 -30.14
C LYS A 152 -7.59 6.02 -29.84
N GLU A 153 -8.02 5.32 -28.82
CA GLU A 153 -9.40 5.24 -28.38
C GLU A 153 -9.48 5.48 -26.88
N PHE A 154 -10.56 6.10 -26.44
CA PHE A 154 -10.82 6.33 -25.04
C PHE A 154 -11.90 5.39 -24.55
N TYR A 155 -11.67 4.84 -23.37
CA TYR A 155 -12.61 4.00 -22.66
C TYR A 155 -13.42 4.84 -21.67
N VAL A 156 -14.73 4.57 -21.61
CA VAL A 156 -15.63 5.14 -20.60
C VAL A 156 -16.53 4.02 -20.11
N ARG A 157 -16.43 3.68 -18.82
CA ARG A 157 -17.25 2.63 -18.22
C ARG A 157 -18.67 3.12 -18.00
N ASP A 158 -19.64 2.26 -18.30
CA ASP A 158 -21.03 2.48 -17.94
C ASP A 158 -21.20 2.45 -16.40
N TRP A 159 -22.15 3.25 -15.89
CA TRP A 159 -22.33 3.42 -14.45
C TRP A 159 -22.75 2.12 -13.73
N GLU A 160 -23.72 1.40 -14.27
CA GLU A 160 -24.21 0.16 -13.66
C GLU A 160 -23.13 -0.94 -13.69
N ALA A 161 -22.43 -1.03 -14.83
CA ALA A 161 -21.31 -1.94 -14.96
C ALA A 161 -20.16 -1.59 -14.01
N LEU A 162 -19.88 -0.30 -13.79
CA LEU A 162 -18.83 0.14 -12.86
C LEU A 162 -19.17 -0.21 -11.40
N LYS A 163 -20.43 -0.03 -10.98
CA LYS A 163 -20.89 -0.47 -9.66
C LYS A 163 -20.71 -1.98 -9.48
N ALA A 164 -21.13 -2.75 -10.50
CA ALA A 164 -20.97 -4.21 -10.46
C ALA A 164 -19.49 -4.63 -10.38
N ASP A 165 -18.58 -3.92 -11.07
CA ASP A 165 -17.13 -4.16 -10.98
C ASP A 165 -16.61 -3.88 -9.55
N VAL A 166 -17.06 -2.78 -8.91
CA VAL A 166 -16.69 -2.46 -7.53
C VAL A 166 -17.20 -3.51 -6.56
N ASP A 167 -18.46 -3.94 -6.69
CA ASP A 167 -19.05 -4.96 -5.84
C ASP A 167 -18.34 -6.31 -5.99
N LEU A 168 -18.06 -6.71 -7.23
CA LEU A 168 -17.30 -7.94 -7.52
C LEU A 168 -15.89 -7.87 -6.95
N PHE A 169 -15.24 -6.72 -7.04
CA PHE A 169 -13.93 -6.52 -6.45
C PHE A 169 -13.97 -6.70 -4.93
N PHE A 170 -14.88 -6.01 -4.25
CA PHE A 170 -15.01 -6.15 -2.80
C PHE A 170 -15.64 -7.48 -2.34
N ALA A 171 -16.27 -8.25 -3.20
CA ALA A 171 -16.64 -9.64 -2.89
C ALA A 171 -15.41 -10.55 -2.71
N ASN A 172 -14.26 -10.17 -3.27
CA ASN A 172 -13.02 -10.95 -3.27
C ASN A 172 -11.88 -10.34 -2.45
N VAL A 173 -11.95 -9.05 -2.10
CA VAL A 173 -10.90 -8.31 -1.40
C VAL A 173 -11.43 -7.81 -0.06
N ASP A 174 -10.72 -8.10 1.02
CA ASP A 174 -11.16 -7.77 2.38
C ASP A 174 -10.76 -6.36 2.81
N TYR A 175 -9.57 -5.87 2.40
CA TYR A 175 -9.10 -4.54 2.78
C TYR A 175 -8.09 -3.95 1.80
N ILE A 176 -8.13 -2.63 1.66
CA ILE A 176 -7.17 -1.85 0.87
C ILE A 176 -6.68 -0.67 1.69
N MET A 177 -5.37 -0.53 1.83
CA MET A 177 -4.82 0.62 2.55
C MET A 177 -5.03 1.93 1.79
N LEU A 178 -4.82 1.94 0.47
CA LEU A 178 -4.99 3.11 -0.40
C LEU A 178 -5.86 2.76 -1.61
N PHE A 179 -7.06 3.29 -1.66
CA PHE A 179 -7.96 3.13 -2.80
C PHE A 179 -8.01 4.43 -3.61
N HIS A 180 -7.71 4.34 -4.88
CA HIS A 180 -7.71 5.47 -5.79
C HIS A 180 -8.83 5.35 -6.82
N VAL A 181 -9.64 6.37 -6.95
CA VAL A 181 -10.43 6.63 -8.16
C VAL A 181 -9.55 7.47 -9.08
N SER A 182 -9.17 6.92 -10.20
CA SER A 182 -8.15 7.45 -11.08
C SER A 182 -8.58 7.28 -12.55
N GLY A 183 -7.69 7.41 -13.51
CA GLY A 183 -8.02 7.19 -14.92
C GLY A 183 -7.26 8.14 -15.82
N GLY A 184 -7.92 8.73 -16.82
CA GLY A 184 -7.44 9.88 -17.56
C GLY A 184 -7.42 11.11 -16.63
N GLU A 185 -8.42 11.98 -16.81
CA GLU A 185 -8.76 12.99 -15.81
C GLU A 185 -10.07 12.57 -15.13
N PRO A 186 -10.03 12.19 -13.84
CA PRO A 186 -11.21 11.66 -13.16
C PRO A 186 -12.42 12.60 -13.19
N MET A 187 -12.19 13.92 -13.11
CA MET A 187 -13.27 14.91 -13.09
C MET A 187 -13.97 15.09 -14.45
N LEU A 188 -13.43 14.50 -15.53
CA LEU A 188 -14.14 14.43 -16.82
C LEU A 188 -15.13 13.27 -16.89
N TYR A 189 -15.04 12.30 -16.00
CA TYR A 189 -16.03 11.24 -15.88
C TYR A 189 -17.21 11.72 -15.02
N ARG A 190 -18.38 11.84 -15.60
CA ARG A 190 -19.56 12.47 -14.99
C ARG A 190 -20.00 11.86 -13.66
N TYR A 191 -19.68 10.60 -13.42
CA TYR A 191 -20.06 9.86 -12.22
C TYR A 191 -18.91 9.71 -11.19
N THR A 192 -17.85 10.49 -11.29
CA THR A 192 -16.73 10.37 -10.34
C THR A 192 -17.15 10.62 -8.89
N ALA A 193 -17.97 11.67 -8.65
CA ALA A 193 -18.48 11.97 -7.33
C ALA A 193 -19.40 10.85 -6.81
N ASP A 194 -20.33 10.40 -7.67
CA ASP A 194 -21.26 9.31 -7.34
C ASP A 194 -20.50 8.00 -7.03
N LEU A 195 -19.42 7.72 -7.76
CA LEU A 195 -18.56 6.56 -7.52
C LEU A 195 -17.86 6.63 -6.17
N ILE A 196 -17.29 7.78 -5.84
CA ILE A 196 -16.63 8.01 -4.54
C ILE A 196 -17.65 7.83 -3.42
N GLU A 197 -18.83 8.43 -3.55
CA GLU A 197 -19.93 8.29 -2.57
C GLU A 197 -20.40 6.83 -2.44
N TYR A 198 -20.57 6.14 -3.57
CA TYR A 198 -20.95 4.72 -3.59
C TYR A 198 -19.96 3.85 -2.85
N ILE A 199 -18.66 4.04 -3.12
CA ILE A 199 -17.59 3.29 -2.47
C ILE A 199 -17.53 3.64 -0.97
N ASP A 200 -17.59 4.91 -0.62
CA ASP A 200 -17.54 5.36 0.78
C ASP A 200 -18.73 4.81 1.59
N LYS A 201 -19.92 4.86 1.04
CA LYS A 201 -21.14 4.36 1.70
C LYS A 201 -21.13 2.85 1.92
N ASN A 202 -20.64 2.06 0.95
CA ASN A 202 -20.79 0.61 0.98
C ASN A 202 -19.53 -0.11 1.51
N TYR A 203 -18.34 0.51 1.42
CA TYR A 203 -17.06 -0.19 1.65
C TYR A 203 -16.06 0.61 2.50
N ARG A 204 -16.49 1.68 3.19
CA ARG A 204 -15.60 2.58 3.95
C ARG A 204 -14.76 1.86 4.99
N ASP A 205 -15.33 0.91 5.69
CA ASP A 205 -14.68 0.10 6.73
C ASP A 205 -13.58 -0.82 6.19
N ARG A 206 -13.57 -1.04 4.87
CA ARG A 206 -12.60 -1.88 4.14
C ARG A 206 -11.53 -1.07 3.41
N ILE A 207 -11.49 0.25 3.62
CA ILE A 207 -10.58 1.16 2.94
C ILE A 207 -9.89 2.05 3.97
N GLY A 208 -8.56 2.07 3.97
CA GLY A 208 -7.76 2.96 4.81
C GLY A 208 -7.90 4.42 4.38
N THR A 209 -7.56 4.70 3.13
CA THR A 209 -7.70 6.03 2.50
C THR A 209 -8.34 5.89 1.12
N LEU A 210 -9.47 6.58 0.93
CA LEU A 210 -10.12 6.75 -0.37
C LEU A 210 -9.73 8.12 -0.93
N ARG A 211 -9.21 8.17 -2.14
CA ARG A 211 -8.78 9.43 -2.77
C ARG A 211 -8.88 9.41 -4.29
N THR A 212 -8.92 10.59 -4.87
CA THR A 212 -8.70 10.82 -6.30
C THR A 212 -7.57 11.82 -6.50
N VAL A 213 -6.94 11.78 -7.66
CA VAL A 213 -5.95 12.77 -8.09
C VAL A 213 -6.48 13.41 -9.35
N THR A 214 -6.63 14.73 -9.34
CA THR A 214 -7.17 15.54 -10.42
C THR A 214 -6.25 16.73 -10.71
N ASN A 215 -6.42 17.33 -11.87
CA ASN A 215 -5.65 18.51 -12.30
C ASN A 215 -6.18 19.82 -11.71
#